data_a07857049268931438667a7d3fd0ad9c
#
_entry.id   a07857049268931438667a7d3fd0ad9c
#
_cell.length_a   1.000
_cell.length_b   1.000
_cell.length_c   1.000
_cell.angle_alpha   90.00
_cell.angle_beta   90.00
_cell.angle_gamma   90.00
#
_symmetry.space_group_name_H-M   'P 1'
#
loop_
_entity.id
_entity.type
_entity.pdbx_description
1 polymer ?
#
loop_
_entity_poly.entity_id
_entity_poly.type
_entity_poly.pdbx_seq_one_letter_code
_entity_poly.pdbx_strand_id
1 'polypeptide(L)'
;MPIRIPDALPATSVLEGENIFVMTEHRAIHQDIRPLRVLILNLMPTKIETETQILRKLSNTPLQVEVDLLQTVSHRATHVPAEHLESFYVGLDGIRHKRYDGMIITGAPVELYDFETVDYWPELCEIFEWAKTHVFSTFYICWGAQAGIYYHFGIDKHILDNKMSGIFAHQIVKPSSPLVRGIDDILHAPHSRNTEVHVEDIEAHPSLEVVAVSDEAGVFIAKSTDSRHFFVFGHPEYDTDTLAEEYFRDVKKGIDPEVPKHYFPNDDPTQKPLSNWRAAAQLLYTNWLNYYVYQATPYDIDNTDLE
;
A
#
# COMPACT_ATOMS: atom_id res chain seq x y z
N MET A 1 3.26 10.23 -17.84
CA MET A 1 3.58 9.08 -18.69
C MET A 1 3.09 7.83 -17.99
N PRO A 2 2.74 6.76 -18.70
CA PRO A 2 2.07 5.61 -18.10
C PRO A 2 3.03 4.71 -17.32
N ILE A 3 2.43 3.88 -16.46
CA ILE A 3 3.14 2.80 -15.77
C ILE A 3 3.68 1.79 -16.80
N ARG A 4 4.92 1.33 -16.62
CA ARG A 4 5.51 0.24 -17.41
C ARG A 4 5.38 -1.07 -16.67
N ILE A 5 4.71 -2.02 -17.29
CA ILE A 5 4.45 -3.35 -16.72
C ILE A 5 4.62 -4.43 -17.80
N PRO A 6 4.85 -5.71 -17.43
CA PRO A 6 4.92 -6.81 -18.37
C PRO A 6 3.68 -6.92 -19.25
N ASP A 7 3.85 -7.16 -20.55
CA ASP A 7 2.75 -7.23 -21.52
C ASP A 7 1.70 -8.30 -21.13
N ALA A 8 2.12 -9.42 -20.54
CA ALA A 8 1.27 -10.54 -20.17
C ALA A 8 0.68 -10.43 -18.75
N LEU A 9 0.93 -9.35 -18.00
CA LEU A 9 0.38 -9.19 -16.66
C LEU A 9 -1.16 -9.03 -16.74
N PRO A 10 -1.96 -9.80 -15.97
CA PRO A 10 -3.43 -9.69 -15.99
C PRO A 10 -3.96 -8.28 -15.74
N ALA A 11 -3.28 -7.50 -14.91
CA ALA A 11 -3.61 -6.10 -14.66
C ALA A 11 -3.61 -5.24 -15.94
N THR A 12 -2.78 -5.56 -16.95
CA THR A 12 -2.71 -4.81 -18.22
C THR A 12 -4.07 -4.71 -18.88
N SER A 13 -4.75 -5.85 -19.08
CA SER A 13 -6.07 -5.89 -19.74
C SER A 13 -7.17 -5.19 -18.92
N VAL A 14 -7.09 -5.26 -17.60
CA VAL A 14 -8.04 -4.57 -16.70
C VAL A 14 -7.88 -3.06 -16.83
N LEU A 15 -6.65 -2.56 -16.73
CA LEU A 15 -6.35 -1.13 -16.80
C LEU A 15 -6.68 -0.53 -18.15
N GLU A 16 -6.37 -1.23 -19.25
CA GLU A 16 -6.75 -0.81 -20.62
C GLU A 16 -8.27 -0.78 -20.79
N GLY A 17 -9.00 -1.76 -20.26
CA GLY A 17 -10.47 -1.78 -20.24
C GLY A 17 -11.09 -0.61 -19.46
N GLU A 18 -10.37 -0.05 -18.50
CA GLU A 18 -10.76 1.15 -17.74
C GLU A 18 -10.32 2.47 -18.41
N ASN A 19 -9.81 2.43 -19.66
CA ASN A 19 -9.19 3.56 -20.37
C ASN A 19 -8.00 4.18 -19.64
N ILE A 20 -7.30 3.41 -18.82
CA ILE A 20 -6.03 3.80 -18.19
C ILE A 20 -4.90 3.39 -19.14
N PHE A 21 -4.12 4.38 -19.56
CA PHE A 21 -3.02 4.11 -20.49
C PHE A 21 -1.87 3.42 -19.76
N VAL A 22 -1.52 2.24 -20.23
CA VAL A 22 -0.41 1.42 -19.72
C VAL A 22 0.70 1.39 -20.76
N MET A 23 1.95 1.51 -20.34
CA MET A 23 3.09 1.33 -21.23
C MET A 23 3.61 -0.10 -21.05
N THR A 24 3.43 -0.93 -22.08
CA THR A 24 4.00 -2.27 -22.09
C THR A 24 5.51 -2.20 -22.34
N GLU A 25 6.24 -3.26 -21.97
CA GLU A 25 7.71 -3.31 -22.13
C GLU A 25 8.14 -3.06 -23.57
N HIS A 26 7.42 -3.61 -24.55
CA HIS A 26 7.69 -3.43 -25.97
C HIS A 26 7.58 -1.96 -26.41
N ARG A 27 6.70 -1.17 -25.80
CA ARG A 27 6.50 0.24 -26.11
C ARG A 27 7.53 1.17 -25.45
N ALA A 28 8.04 0.77 -24.29
CA ALA A 28 8.95 1.60 -23.48
C ALA A 28 10.38 1.72 -24.04
N ILE A 29 10.81 0.77 -24.88
CA ILE A 29 12.19 0.64 -25.40
C ILE A 29 12.67 1.85 -26.23
N HIS A 30 11.76 2.78 -26.56
CA HIS A 30 12.08 3.90 -27.47
C HIS A 30 12.03 5.29 -26.81
N GLN A 31 12.09 5.40 -25.47
CA GLN A 31 12.06 6.69 -24.77
C GLN A 31 13.31 6.91 -23.92
N ASP A 32 14.00 8.02 -24.17
CA ASP A 32 15.23 8.46 -23.47
C ASP A 32 14.90 9.15 -22.13
N ILE A 33 14.08 8.53 -21.27
CA ILE A 33 13.70 9.07 -19.95
C ILE A 33 13.99 7.98 -18.91
N ARG A 34 14.72 8.35 -17.85
CA ARG A 34 14.91 7.44 -16.72
C ARG A 34 13.54 7.19 -16.04
N PRO A 35 12.98 5.99 -16.12
CA PRO A 35 11.76 5.66 -15.40
C PRO A 35 12.06 5.54 -13.90
N LEU A 36 11.05 5.84 -13.07
CA LEU A 36 11.09 5.52 -11.66
C LEU A 36 10.96 4.01 -11.47
N ARG A 37 11.83 3.43 -10.69
CA ARG A 37 11.75 1.99 -10.33
C ARG A 37 10.98 1.86 -9.02
N VAL A 38 9.82 1.22 -9.06
CA VAL A 38 8.99 0.96 -7.88
C VAL A 38 8.88 -0.54 -7.65
N LEU A 39 9.19 -0.97 -6.43
CA LEU A 39 9.03 -2.34 -5.98
C LEU A 39 7.71 -2.50 -5.22
N ILE A 40 6.93 -3.53 -5.49
CA ILE A 40 5.72 -3.86 -4.74
C ILE A 40 5.92 -5.20 -4.04
N LEU A 41 6.11 -5.18 -2.71
CA LEU A 41 6.03 -6.38 -1.88
C LEU A 41 4.56 -6.67 -1.58
N ASN A 42 4.02 -7.66 -2.28
CA ASN A 42 2.62 -8.04 -2.15
C ASN A 42 2.46 -9.23 -1.19
N LEU A 43 2.01 -8.95 0.04
CA LEU A 43 1.79 -9.94 1.10
C LEU A 43 0.34 -10.46 1.13
N MET A 44 -0.56 -9.89 0.29
CA MET A 44 -1.95 -10.29 0.23
C MET A 44 -2.12 -11.67 -0.41
N PRO A 45 -3.09 -12.47 0.06
CA PRO A 45 -3.43 -13.74 -0.59
C PRO A 45 -4.08 -13.55 -1.97
N THR A 46 -4.83 -12.47 -2.18
CA THR A 46 -5.47 -12.09 -3.45
C THR A 46 -4.54 -11.22 -4.30
N LYS A 47 -3.35 -11.76 -4.66
CA LYS A 47 -2.28 -10.98 -5.29
C LYS A 47 -2.71 -10.26 -6.55
N ILE A 48 -3.43 -10.93 -7.47
CA ILE A 48 -3.87 -10.38 -8.76
C ILE A 48 -4.80 -9.16 -8.58
N GLU A 49 -5.70 -9.22 -7.61
CA GLU A 49 -6.57 -8.12 -7.28
C GLU A 49 -5.79 -6.94 -6.68
N THR A 50 -4.97 -7.23 -5.67
CA THR A 50 -4.17 -6.21 -4.97
C THR A 50 -3.18 -5.51 -5.91
N GLU A 51 -2.48 -6.26 -6.77
CA GLU A 51 -1.59 -5.66 -7.76
C GLU A 51 -2.35 -4.73 -8.72
N THR A 52 -3.55 -5.13 -9.18
CA THR A 52 -4.38 -4.31 -10.05
C THR A 52 -4.82 -3.02 -9.36
N GLN A 53 -5.24 -3.10 -8.10
CA GLN A 53 -5.63 -1.93 -7.30
C GLN A 53 -4.47 -0.94 -7.13
N ILE A 54 -3.29 -1.42 -6.78
CA ILE A 54 -2.10 -0.56 -6.59
C ILE A 54 -1.64 0.01 -7.94
N LEU A 55 -1.55 -0.81 -8.99
CA LEU A 55 -1.13 -0.37 -10.32
C LEU A 55 -2.06 0.70 -10.89
N ARG A 56 -3.36 0.62 -10.62
CA ARG A 56 -4.34 1.66 -10.99
C ARG A 56 -4.01 3.01 -10.31
N LYS A 57 -3.57 3.00 -9.04
CA LYS A 57 -3.16 4.23 -8.34
C LYS A 57 -1.86 4.80 -8.90
N LEU A 58 -0.90 3.95 -9.22
CA LEU A 58 0.40 4.36 -9.78
C LEU A 58 0.31 4.84 -11.23
N SER A 59 -0.71 4.43 -11.98
CA SER A 59 -0.82 4.74 -13.42
C SER A 59 -1.29 6.17 -13.73
N ASN A 60 -1.94 6.85 -12.80
CA ASN A 60 -2.45 8.21 -13.01
C ASN A 60 -1.41 9.28 -12.67
N THR A 61 -0.28 9.24 -13.34
CA THR A 61 0.83 10.20 -13.21
C THR A 61 1.46 10.45 -14.58
N PRO A 62 2.02 11.65 -14.84
CA PRO A 62 2.82 11.90 -16.03
C PRO A 62 4.22 11.24 -15.97
N LEU A 63 4.62 10.68 -14.82
CA LEU A 63 5.91 10.04 -14.65
C LEU A 63 5.90 8.63 -15.22
N GLN A 64 7.02 8.20 -15.80
CA GLN A 64 7.19 6.81 -16.20
C GLN A 64 7.61 5.99 -14.99
N VAL A 65 6.87 4.92 -14.71
CA VAL A 65 7.11 4.04 -13.57
C VAL A 65 7.29 2.61 -14.07
N GLU A 66 8.43 2.00 -13.73
CA GLU A 66 8.69 0.57 -13.88
C GLU A 66 8.36 -0.12 -12.56
N VAL A 67 7.68 -1.25 -12.63
CA VAL A 67 7.25 -2.00 -11.43
C VAL A 67 7.81 -3.40 -11.46
N ASP A 68 8.53 -3.77 -10.38
CA ASP A 68 8.86 -5.14 -10.05
C ASP A 68 7.92 -5.63 -8.93
N LEU A 69 7.45 -6.88 -9.02
CA LEU A 69 6.61 -7.51 -8.00
C LEU A 69 7.45 -8.46 -7.15
N LEU A 70 7.48 -8.21 -5.84
CA LEU A 70 8.21 -9.01 -4.86
C LEU A 70 7.23 -9.86 -4.04
N GLN A 71 7.61 -11.09 -3.75
CA GLN A 71 6.93 -11.96 -2.79
C GLN A 71 7.91 -12.54 -1.79
N THR A 72 7.40 -12.94 -0.63
CA THR A 72 8.13 -13.81 0.29
C THR A 72 8.18 -15.23 -0.27
N VAL A 73 9.35 -15.86 -0.22
CA VAL A 73 9.56 -17.23 -0.71
C VAL A 73 9.42 -18.28 0.40
N SER A 74 9.57 -17.85 1.67
CA SER A 74 9.37 -18.69 2.86
C SER A 74 7.90 -19.07 3.08
N HIS A 75 6.96 -18.30 2.53
CA HIS A 75 5.53 -18.57 2.58
C HIS A 75 4.97 -18.82 1.17
N ARG A 76 4.37 -20.00 0.96
CA ARG A 76 3.76 -20.32 -0.32
C ARG A 76 2.32 -19.80 -0.40
N ALA A 77 2.07 -18.86 -1.27
CA ALA A 77 0.72 -18.38 -1.55
C ALA A 77 -0.15 -19.51 -2.15
N THR A 78 -1.33 -19.74 -1.55
CA THR A 78 -2.23 -20.85 -1.94
C THR A 78 -3.41 -20.40 -2.82
N HIS A 79 -3.66 -19.09 -2.91
CA HIS A 79 -4.84 -18.53 -3.61
C HIS A 79 -4.48 -17.90 -4.97
N VAL A 80 -3.26 -18.11 -5.46
CA VAL A 80 -2.75 -17.56 -6.72
C VAL A 80 -2.21 -18.71 -7.57
N PRO A 81 -2.49 -18.74 -8.89
CA PRO A 81 -1.89 -19.73 -9.79
C PRO A 81 -0.35 -19.68 -9.72
N ALA A 82 0.29 -20.84 -9.60
CA ALA A 82 1.76 -20.91 -9.55
C ALA A 82 2.42 -20.26 -10.77
N GLU A 83 1.83 -20.45 -11.95
CA GLU A 83 2.28 -19.85 -13.21
C GLU A 83 2.32 -18.32 -13.16
N HIS A 84 1.36 -17.69 -12.47
CA HIS A 84 1.34 -16.24 -12.27
C HIS A 84 2.52 -15.78 -11.41
N LEU A 85 2.77 -16.49 -10.30
CA LEU A 85 3.88 -16.17 -9.41
C LEU A 85 5.23 -16.35 -10.10
N GLU A 86 5.42 -17.47 -10.83
CA GLU A 86 6.64 -17.76 -11.55
C GLU A 86 6.92 -16.76 -12.70
N SER A 87 5.86 -16.23 -13.31
CA SER A 87 5.98 -15.31 -14.45
C SER A 87 6.23 -13.85 -14.05
N PHE A 88 5.66 -13.40 -12.93
CA PHE A 88 5.59 -11.97 -12.60
C PHE A 88 6.22 -11.60 -11.26
N TYR A 89 6.43 -12.56 -10.36
CA TYR A 89 6.99 -12.29 -9.04
C TYR A 89 8.41 -12.79 -8.91
N VAL A 90 9.20 -12.05 -8.14
CA VAL A 90 10.57 -12.43 -7.78
C VAL A 90 10.71 -12.54 -6.26
N GLY A 91 11.64 -13.35 -5.79
CA GLY A 91 12.10 -13.32 -4.40
C GLY A 91 13.22 -12.28 -4.21
N LEU A 92 13.58 -12.00 -2.96
CA LEU A 92 14.61 -11.01 -2.62
C LEU A 92 15.94 -11.29 -3.32
N ASP A 93 16.35 -12.56 -3.45
CA ASP A 93 17.62 -12.93 -4.09
C ASP A 93 17.71 -12.48 -5.56
N GLY A 94 16.57 -12.45 -6.26
CA GLY A 94 16.51 -12.00 -7.65
C GLY A 94 16.75 -10.50 -7.85
N ILE A 95 16.58 -9.72 -6.78
CA ILE A 95 16.68 -8.25 -6.82
C ILE A 95 17.71 -7.66 -5.86
N ARG A 96 18.50 -8.46 -5.13
CA ARG A 96 19.47 -7.95 -4.13
C ARG A 96 20.43 -6.90 -4.66
N HIS A 97 20.74 -6.94 -5.94
CA HIS A 97 21.66 -6.01 -6.61
C HIS A 97 20.97 -4.78 -7.19
N LYS A 98 19.63 -4.74 -7.20
CA LYS A 98 18.86 -3.62 -7.75
C LYS A 98 18.62 -2.55 -6.70
N ARG A 99 18.45 -1.32 -7.15
CA ARG A 99 18.01 -0.19 -6.34
C ARG A 99 16.70 0.37 -6.87
N TYR A 100 15.86 0.87 -5.97
CA TYR A 100 14.52 1.35 -6.27
C TYR A 100 14.30 2.76 -5.74
N ASP A 101 13.61 3.58 -6.52
CA ASP A 101 13.18 4.92 -6.12
C ASP A 101 12.09 4.84 -5.04
N GLY A 102 11.20 3.86 -5.15
CA GLY A 102 10.13 3.65 -4.20
C GLY A 102 9.80 2.18 -3.98
N MET A 103 9.21 1.88 -2.82
CA MET A 103 8.69 0.56 -2.49
C MET A 103 7.30 0.68 -1.86
N ILE A 104 6.38 -0.21 -2.25
CA ILE A 104 5.08 -0.35 -1.61
C ILE A 104 5.03 -1.72 -0.93
N ILE A 105 4.62 -1.74 0.34
CA ILE A 105 4.43 -2.98 1.11
C ILE A 105 2.96 -3.07 1.50
N THR A 106 2.30 -4.14 1.04
CA THR A 106 0.86 -4.31 1.25
C THR A 106 0.53 -4.81 2.65
N GLY A 107 -0.75 -4.78 3.00
CA GLY A 107 -1.28 -5.52 4.14
C GLY A 107 -1.16 -7.04 3.98
N ALA A 108 -1.50 -7.74 5.06
CA ALA A 108 -1.62 -9.19 5.11
C ALA A 108 -2.67 -9.61 6.16
N PRO A 109 -3.42 -10.70 5.95
CA PRO A 109 -4.46 -11.14 6.88
C PRO A 109 -3.89 -11.96 8.06
N VAL A 110 -2.83 -11.48 8.69
CA VAL A 110 -2.09 -12.12 9.79
C VAL A 110 -2.02 -11.23 11.03
N GLU A 111 -2.83 -10.21 11.08
CA GLU A 111 -2.80 -9.15 12.09
C GLU A 111 -3.06 -9.61 13.54
N LEU A 112 -3.76 -10.73 13.72
CA LEU A 112 -4.03 -11.30 15.04
C LEU A 112 -2.86 -12.12 15.62
N TYR A 113 -1.82 -12.37 14.83
CA TYR A 113 -0.61 -13.05 15.28
C TYR A 113 0.44 -12.03 15.74
N ASP A 114 1.21 -12.38 16.76
CA ASP A 114 2.41 -11.62 17.08
C ASP A 114 3.35 -11.62 15.87
N PHE A 115 4.06 -10.52 15.63
CA PHE A 115 4.87 -10.38 14.41
C PHE A 115 5.88 -11.51 14.26
N GLU A 116 6.57 -11.90 15.35
CA GLU A 116 7.59 -12.94 15.36
C GLU A 116 7.04 -14.35 15.12
N THR A 117 5.72 -14.55 15.26
CA THR A 117 5.05 -15.85 15.02
C THR A 117 4.58 -16.01 13.58
N VAL A 118 4.62 -14.94 12.79
CA VAL A 118 4.32 -15.00 11.35
C VAL A 118 5.45 -15.75 10.64
N ASP A 119 5.12 -16.78 9.90
CA ASP A 119 6.07 -17.72 9.29
C ASP A 119 7.12 -17.06 8.37
N TYR A 120 6.77 -15.98 7.68
CA TYR A 120 7.68 -15.20 6.83
C TYR A 120 8.28 -13.97 7.53
N TRP A 121 8.09 -13.78 8.84
CA TRP A 121 8.62 -12.62 9.56
C TRP A 121 10.15 -12.47 9.45
N PRO A 122 10.95 -13.54 9.59
CA PRO A 122 12.40 -13.41 9.41
C PRO A 122 12.80 -12.90 8.03
N GLU A 123 12.13 -13.37 6.96
CA GLU A 123 12.36 -12.91 5.59
C GLU A 123 11.90 -11.46 5.42
N LEU A 124 10.78 -11.08 6.01
CA LEU A 124 10.30 -9.70 5.99
C LEU A 124 11.29 -8.74 6.67
N CYS A 125 11.86 -9.14 7.82
CA CYS A 125 12.93 -8.37 8.47
C CYS A 125 14.17 -8.23 7.58
N GLU A 126 14.55 -9.28 6.85
CA GLU A 126 15.65 -9.21 5.88
C GLU A 126 15.34 -8.23 4.74
N ILE A 127 14.10 -8.23 4.23
CA ILE A 127 13.64 -7.28 3.22
C ILE A 127 13.67 -5.85 3.76
N PHE A 128 13.21 -5.61 4.99
CA PHE A 128 13.27 -4.29 5.62
C PHE A 128 14.71 -3.80 5.78
N GLU A 129 15.64 -4.66 6.21
CA GLU A 129 17.05 -4.30 6.35
C GLU A 129 17.69 -3.98 5.00
N TRP A 130 17.45 -4.83 3.98
CA TRP A 130 17.88 -4.58 2.62
C TRP A 130 17.33 -3.25 2.06
N ALA A 131 16.05 -2.95 2.32
CA ALA A 131 15.40 -1.74 1.84
C ALA A 131 16.04 -0.46 2.36
N LYS A 132 16.64 -0.45 3.57
CA LYS A 132 17.32 0.74 4.11
C LYS A 132 18.39 1.31 3.17
N THR A 133 19.09 0.44 2.44
CA THR A 133 20.19 0.82 1.55
C THR A 133 19.88 0.71 0.06
N HIS A 134 18.74 0.11 -0.32
CA HIS A 134 18.38 -0.15 -1.70
C HIS A 134 17.09 0.54 -2.16
N VAL A 135 16.31 1.11 -1.23
CA VAL A 135 15.05 1.79 -1.52
C VAL A 135 15.10 3.20 -0.96
N PHE A 136 14.77 4.20 -1.77
CA PHE A 136 14.79 5.59 -1.33
C PHE A 136 13.58 5.94 -0.45
N SER A 137 12.36 5.54 -0.85
CA SER A 137 11.13 5.84 -0.11
C SER A 137 10.21 4.63 -0.06
N THR A 138 9.65 4.31 1.12
CA THR A 138 8.77 3.15 1.31
C THR A 138 7.38 3.58 1.81
N PHE A 139 6.35 3.06 1.14
CA PHE A 139 4.93 3.27 1.44
C PHE A 139 4.33 1.96 1.94
N TYR A 140 3.93 1.94 3.21
CA TYR A 140 3.40 0.77 3.89
C TYR A 140 1.88 0.88 4.02
N ILE A 141 1.15 -0.23 3.80
CA ILE A 141 -0.32 -0.26 3.81
C ILE A 141 -0.80 -1.24 4.88
N CYS A 142 -1.77 -0.82 5.70
CA CYS A 142 -2.50 -1.62 6.69
C CYS A 142 -1.56 -2.43 7.61
N TRP A 143 -1.60 -3.75 7.59
CA TRP A 143 -0.70 -4.59 8.39
C TRP A 143 0.77 -4.35 8.01
N GLY A 144 1.08 -4.10 6.75
CA GLY A 144 2.43 -3.70 6.34
C GLY A 144 2.90 -2.42 7.06
N ALA A 145 2.00 -1.45 7.30
CA ALA A 145 2.31 -0.25 8.08
C ALA A 145 2.57 -0.58 9.55
N GLN A 146 1.79 -1.48 10.15
CA GLN A 146 2.02 -1.96 11.52
C GLN A 146 3.35 -2.72 11.65
N ALA A 147 3.64 -3.61 10.68
CA ALA A 147 4.90 -4.36 10.65
C ALA A 147 6.13 -3.45 10.47
N GLY A 148 6.01 -2.46 9.57
CA GLY A 148 7.07 -1.49 9.32
C GLY A 148 7.35 -0.59 10.52
N ILE A 149 6.30 -0.05 11.17
CA ILE A 149 6.49 0.82 12.33
C ILE A 149 7.04 0.04 13.54
N TYR A 150 6.61 -1.21 13.71
CA TYR A 150 7.16 -2.11 14.72
C TYR A 150 8.65 -2.37 14.49
N TYR A 151 9.02 -2.78 13.26
CA TYR A 151 10.40 -3.12 12.93
C TYR A 151 11.36 -1.93 13.06
N HIS A 152 10.98 -0.76 12.54
CA HIS A 152 11.87 0.40 12.47
C HIS A 152 11.87 1.26 13.73
N PHE A 153 10.75 1.27 14.48
CA PHE A 153 10.56 2.21 15.61
C PHE A 153 10.12 1.54 16.90
N GLY A 154 9.91 0.22 16.91
CA GLY A 154 9.56 -0.54 18.12
C GLY A 154 8.16 -0.27 18.65
N ILE A 155 7.27 0.28 17.83
CA ILE A 155 5.88 0.57 18.21
C ILE A 155 5.01 -0.63 17.85
N ASP A 156 4.41 -1.27 18.86
CA ASP A 156 3.58 -2.47 18.68
C ASP A 156 2.13 -2.11 18.27
N LYS A 157 1.40 -3.12 17.81
CA LYS A 157 -0.03 -3.03 17.51
C LYS A 157 -0.87 -3.49 18.70
N HIS A 158 -2.09 -3.00 18.77
CA HIS A 158 -3.09 -3.35 19.77
C HIS A 158 -4.28 -4.03 19.10
N ILE A 159 -4.85 -5.06 19.76
CA ILE A 159 -6.03 -5.79 19.26
C ILE A 159 -7.26 -4.95 19.56
N LEU A 160 -8.13 -4.77 18.56
CA LEU A 160 -9.43 -4.14 18.71
C LEU A 160 -10.45 -5.10 19.29
N ASP A 161 -11.41 -4.60 20.05
CA ASP A 161 -12.53 -5.41 20.60
C ASP A 161 -13.39 -6.00 19.46
N ASN A 162 -13.59 -5.26 18.38
CA ASN A 162 -14.33 -5.66 17.19
C ASN A 162 -13.55 -5.28 15.92
N LYS A 163 -13.76 -6.04 14.84
CA LYS A 163 -13.19 -5.72 13.53
C LYS A 163 -13.63 -4.33 13.08
N MET A 164 -12.69 -3.46 12.83
CA MET A 164 -12.95 -2.17 12.19
C MET A 164 -13.13 -2.37 10.70
N SER A 165 -14.34 -2.18 10.20
CA SER A 165 -14.67 -2.26 8.77
C SER A 165 -15.57 -1.11 8.37
N GLY A 166 -15.21 -0.38 7.31
CA GLY A 166 -16.01 0.76 6.84
C GLY A 166 -15.19 1.87 6.19
N ILE A 167 -15.86 3.00 5.94
CA ILE A 167 -15.26 4.22 5.40
C ILE A 167 -15.26 5.26 6.51
N PHE A 168 -14.08 5.69 6.91
CA PHE A 168 -13.93 6.65 8.01
C PHE A 168 -13.42 7.99 7.51
N ALA A 169 -13.89 9.05 8.15
CA ALA A 169 -13.42 10.41 7.92
C ALA A 169 -12.16 10.67 8.77
N HIS A 170 -11.13 11.22 8.15
CA HIS A 170 -9.86 11.54 8.80
C HIS A 170 -9.55 13.02 8.61
N GLN A 171 -9.25 13.69 9.71
CA GLN A 171 -8.79 15.08 9.70
C GLN A 171 -7.30 15.11 9.37
N ILE A 172 -6.89 16.00 8.46
CA ILE A 172 -5.49 16.29 8.19
C ILE A 172 -4.95 17.18 9.30
N VAL A 173 -4.06 16.64 10.13
CA VAL A 173 -3.44 17.36 11.26
C VAL A 173 -2.09 17.98 10.88
N LYS A 174 -1.52 17.61 9.73
CA LYS A 174 -0.28 18.17 9.18
C LYS A 174 -0.48 18.69 7.74
N PRO A 175 -1.26 19.79 7.55
CA PRO A 175 -1.59 20.28 6.19
C PRO A 175 -0.38 20.79 5.41
N SER A 176 0.74 21.08 6.09
CA SER A 176 1.99 21.47 5.45
C SER A 176 2.74 20.31 4.77
N SER A 177 2.33 19.06 5.04
CA SER A 177 2.97 17.89 4.41
C SER A 177 2.65 17.84 2.91
N PRO A 178 3.65 17.79 2.02
CA PRO A 178 3.41 17.60 0.59
C PRO A 178 2.60 16.33 0.25
N LEU A 179 2.60 15.33 1.14
CA LEU A 179 1.85 14.09 0.96
C LEU A 179 0.34 14.32 0.81
N VAL A 180 -0.19 15.30 1.51
CA VAL A 180 -1.63 15.64 1.52
C VAL A 180 -1.98 16.86 0.68
N ARG A 181 -1.05 17.35 -0.13
CA ARG A 181 -1.27 18.54 -0.97
C ARG A 181 -2.44 18.33 -1.93
N GLY A 182 -3.40 19.26 -1.91
CA GLY A 182 -4.60 19.23 -2.76
C GLY A 182 -5.69 18.28 -2.26
N ILE A 183 -5.47 17.59 -1.14
CA ILE A 183 -6.53 16.87 -0.42
C ILE A 183 -7.24 17.87 0.50
N ASP A 184 -8.57 17.73 0.61
CA ASP A 184 -9.39 18.55 1.50
C ASP A 184 -9.04 18.31 2.98
N ASP A 185 -9.45 19.22 3.87
CA ASP A 185 -9.14 19.12 5.31
C ASP A 185 -9.62 17.82 5.95
N ILE A 186 -10.65 17.20 5.37
CA ILE A 186 -11.17 15.88 5.75
C ILE A 186 -11.07 14.96 4.53
N LEU A 187 -10.39 13.83 4.71
CA LEU A 187 -10.34 12.77 3.71
C LEU A 187 -11.05 11.51 4.22
N HIS A 188 -11.66 10.77 3.32
CA HIS A 188 -12.26 9.48 3.63
C HIS A 188 -11.34 8.35 3.19
N ALA A 189 -11.30 7.27 3.96
CA ALA A 189 -10.53 6.08 3.60
C ALA A 189 -11.19 4.79 4.10
N PRO A 190 -11.10 3.70 3.32
CA PRO A 190 -11.51 2.37 3.76
C PRO A 190 -10.59 1.83 4.85
N HIS A 191 -11.17 1.16 5.84
CA HIS A 191 -10.48 0.34 6.80
C HIS A 191 -11.10 -1.06 6.85
N SER A 192 -10.25 -2.08 7.03
CA SER A 192 -10.65 -3.47 7.28
C SER A 192 -9.54 -4.11 8.10
N ARG A 193 -9.63 -4.05 9.43
CA ARG A 193 -8.56 -4.50 10.33
C ARG A 193 -9.09 -4.89 11.72
N ASN A 194 -8.35 -5.78 12.39
CA ASN A 194 -8.62 -6.21 13.78
C ASN A 194 -7.59 -5.63 14.77
N THR A 195 -6.63 -4.86 14.29
CA THR A 195 -5.58 -4.26 15.12
C THR A 195 -5.37 -2.81 14.76
N GLU A 196 -4.77 -2.04 15.67
CA GLU A 196 -4.39 -0.65 15.46
C GLU A 196 -3.06 -0.31 16.12
N VAL A 197 -2.51 0.84 15.76
CA VAL A 197 -1.42 1.50 16.47
C VAL A 197 -1.99 2.77 17.08
N HIS A 198 -1.70 3.04 18.34
CA HIS A 198 -2.22 4.23 19.00
C HIS A 198 -1.52 5.50 18.52
N VAL A 199 -2.28 6.57 18.41
CA VAL A 199 -1.78 7.90 17.99
C VAL A 199 -0.69 8.37 18.96
N GLU A 200 -0.91 8.17 20.26
CA GLU A 200 -0.03 8.58 21.34
C GLU A 200 1.35 7.92 21.26
N ASP A 201 1.42 6.66 20.84
CA ASP A 201 2.67 5.92 20.70
C ASP A 201 3.50 6.49 19.54
N ILE A 202 2.84 6.89 18.45
CA ILE A 202 3.50 7.53 17.31
C ILE A 202 3.99 8.92 17.69
N GLU A 203 3.13 9.73 18.34
CA GLU A 203 3.48 11.09 18.74
C GLU A 203 4.59 11.16 19.81
N ALA A 204 4.69 10.12 20.64
CA ALA A 204 5.77 10.00 21.61
C ALA A 204 7.13 9.71 20.96
N HIS A 205 7.18 9.23 19.72
CA HIS A 205 8.42 8.89 19.05
C HIS A 205 8.99 10.07 18.25
N PRO A 206 10.21 10.58 18.58
CA PRO A 206 10.76 11.83 18.03
C PRO A 206 11.02 11.79 16.52
N SER A 207 11.13 10.60 15.94
CA SER A 207 11.38 10.41 14.50
C SER A 207 10.11 10.17 13.67
N LEU A 208 8.92 10.31 14.28
CA LEU A 208 7.65 10.10 13.62
C LEU A 208 6.76 11.34 13.67
N GLU A 209 5.88 11.48 12.70
CA GLU A 209 4.86 12.54 12.62
C GLU A 209 3.53 11.92 12.22
N VAL A 210 2.44 12.26 12.94
CA VAL A 210 1.07 11.97 12.52
C VAL A 210 0.66 13.00 11.47
N VAL A 211 0.06 12.54 10.37
CA VAL A 211 -0.39 13.39 9.24
C VAL A 211 -1.90 13.46 9.13
N ALA A 212 -2.59 12.34 9.34
CA ALA A 212 -4.05 12.28 9.30
C ALA A 212 -4.57 11.31 10.38
N VAL A 213 -5.64 11.70 11.07
CA VAL A 213 -6.24 10.97 12.19
C VAL A 213 -7.77 11.04 12.15
N SER A 214 -8.42 10.00 12.66
CA SER A 214 -9.87 9.92 12.83
C SER A 214 -10.22 9.72 14.30
N ASP A 215 -11.28 10.35 14.76
CA ASP A 215 -11.84 10.11 16.10
C ASP A 215 -12.41 8.68 16.23
N GLU A 216 -12.86 8.08 15.12
CA GLU A 216 -13.44 6.73 15.11
C GLU A 216 -12.41 5.64 14.76
N ALA A 217 -11.46 5.94 13.87
CA ALA A 217 -10.55 4.96 13.30
C ALA A 217 -9.07 5.19 13.67
N GLY A 218 -8.77 6.09 14.60
CA GLY A 218 -7.41 6.37 15.05
C GLY A 218 -6.52 6.92 13.93
N VAL A 219 -5.24 6.57 13.96
CA VAL A 219 -4.28 7.05 12.96
C VAL A 219 -4.56 6.45 11.57
N PHE A 220 -4.55 7.32 10.56
CA PHE A 220 -4.61 6.88 9.17
C PHE A 220 -3.25 7.00 8.48
N ILE A 221 -2.59 8.15 8.62
CA ILE A 221 -1.30 8.39 8.00
C ILE A 221 -0.31 8.87 9.06
N ALA A 222 0.82 8.18 9.15
CA ALA A 222 2.02 8.65 9.82
C ALA A 222 3.21 8.56 8.86
N LYS A 223 4.27 9.31 9.14
CA LYS A 223 5.51 9.24 8.37
C LYS A 223 6.72 9.44 9.27
N SER A 224 7.89 8.99 8.80
CA SER A 224 9.15 9.34 9.43
C SER A 224 9.55 10.79 9.13
N THR A 225 10.27 11.42 10.05
CA THR A 225 10.71 12.83 9.93
C THR A 225 11.71 13.01 8.79
N ASP A 226 12.50 11.98 8.45
CA ASP A 226 13.39 11.93 7.29
C ASP A 226 12.65 11.74 5.96
N SER A 227 11.32 11.50 6.02
CA SER A 227 10.46 11.30 4.86
C SER A 227 10.82 10.07 4.01
N ARG A 228 11.42 9.04 4.61
CA ARG A 228 11.72 7.77 3.94
C ARG A 228 10.62 6.72 4.12
N HIS A 229 9.85 6.79 5.21
CA HIS A 229 8.82 5.82 5.57
C HIS A 229 7.44 6.49 5.69
N PHE A 230 6.44 5.95 5.00
CA PHE A 230 5.05 6.41 4.99
C PHE A 230 4.15 5.28 5.41
N PHE A 231 3.51 5.40 6.58
CA PHE A 231 2.64 4.38 7.17
C PHE A 231 1.19 4.78 6.97
N VAL A 232 0.45 3.99 6.20
CA VAL A 232 -0.97 4.21 5.90
C VAL A 232 -1.76 3.04 6.45
N PHE A 233 -2.47 3.25 7.55
CA PHE A 233 -3.12 2.20 8.34
C PHE A 233 -4.49 1.77 7.80
N GLY A 234 -4.99 2.39 6.73
CA GLY A 234 -6.18 2.00 5.98
C GLY A 234 -5.83 1.50 4.59
N HIS A 235 -6.85 1.41 3.73
CA HIS A 235 -6.77 0.85 2.38
C HIS A 235 -7.17 1.84 1.29
N PRO A 236 -6.36 2.89 1.01
CA PRO A 236 -6.68 3.86 -0.04
C PRO A 236 -6.70 3.23 -1.45
N GLU A 237 -6.08 2.05 -1.61
CA GLU A 237 -6.06 1.31 -2.88
C GLU A 237 -7.38 0.62 -3.22
N TYR A 238 -8.24 0.31 -2.24
CA TYR A 238 -9.46 -0.50 -2.41
C TYR A 238 -10.38 0.02 -3.50
N ASP A 239 -10.95 -0.95 -4.23
CA ASP A 239 -12.05 -0.72 -5.16
C ASP A 239 -13.37 -0.50 -4.42
N THR A 240 -14.36 0.01 -5.15
CA THR A 240 -15.65 0.36 -4.55
C THR A 240 -16.31 -0.84 -3.86
N ASP A 241 -16.19 -2.03 -4.44
CA ASP A 241 -16.92 -3.21 -4.00
C ASP A 241 -16.11 -4.11 -3.04
N THR A 242 -14.81 -3.81 -2.78
CA THR A 242 -13.91 -4.68 -1.99
C THR A 242 -14.43 -4.95 -0.58
N LEU A 243 -14.90 -3.93 0.15
CA LEU A 243 -15.47 -4.14 1.49
C LEU A 243 -16.78 -4.92 1.47
N ALA A 244 -17.59 -4.78 0.40
CA ALA A 244 -18.80 -5.57 0.22
C ALA A 244 -18.47 -7.05 -0.02
N GLU A 245 -17.45 -7.32 -0.84
CA GLU A 245 -16.97 -8.68 -1.11
C GLU A 245 -16.43 -9.34 0.16
N GLU A 246 -15.66 -8.61 0.98
CA GLU A 246 -15.21 -9.08 2.30
C GLU A 246 -16.40 -9.38 3.22
N TYR A 247 -17.34 -8.46 3.34
CA TYR A 247 -18.54 -8.61 4.18
C TYR A 247 -19.36 -9.84 3.78
N PHE A 248 -19.74 -9.95 2.50
CA PHE A 248 -20.54 -11.07 2.03
C PHE A 248 -19.80 -12.40 2.04
N ARG A 249 -18.48 -12.40 1.83
CA ARG A 249 -17.64 -13.58 2.03
C ARG A 249 -17.71 -14.08 3.48
N ASP A 250 -17.64 -13.18 4.46
CA ASP A 250 -17.63 -13.52 5.88
C ASP A 250 -19.04 -13.99 6.33
N VAL A 251 -20.10 -13.35 5.85
CA VAL A 251 -21.51 -13.82 6.02
C VAL A 251 -21.66 -15.24 5.46
N LYS A 252 -21.17 -15.49 4.25
CA LYS A 252 -21.25 -16.82 3.60
C LYS A 252 -20.50 -17.91 4.37
N LYS A 253 -19.46 -17.54 5.10
CA LYS A 253 -18.72 -18.46 6.00
C LYS A 253 -19.41 -18.72 7.34
N GLY A 254 -20.57 -18.10 7.58
CA GLY A 254 -21.29 -18.20 8.84
C GLY A 254 -20.69 -17.34 9.96
N ILE A 255 -19.78 -16.45 9.63
CA ILE A 255 -19.34 -15.37 10.50
C ILE A 255 -20.48 -14.35 10.51
N ASP A 256 -20.79 -13.78 11.67
CA ASP A 256 -21.79 -12.71 11.81
C ASP A 256 -21.07 -11.34 11.86
N PRO A 257 -20.56 -10.82 10.72
CA PRO A 257 -19.81 -9.59 10.70
C PRO A 257 -20.75 -8.38 10.84
N GLU A 258 -20.29 -7.34 11.53
CA GLU A 258 -20.97 -6.05 11.48
C GLU A 258 -20.98 -5.51 10.03
N VAL A 259 -22.06 -4.81 9.66
CA VAL A 259 -22.12 -4.11 8.36
C VAL A 259 -21.01 -3.05 8.33
N PRO A 260 -20.22 -2.96 7.25
CA PRO A 260 -19.17 -1.95 7.16
C PRO A 260 -19.73 -0.53 7.35
N LYS A 261 -19.21 0.21 8.34
CA LYS A 261 -19.70 1.53 8.75
C LYS A 261 -19.52 2.55 7.62
N HIS A 262 -20.53 3.41 7.43
CA HIS A 262 -20.49 4.53 6.47
C HIS A 262 -20.21 4.13 5.01
N TYR A 263 -20.45 2.87 4.67
CA TYR A 263 -20.11 2.31 3.36
C TYR A 263 -21.33 2.08 2.48
N PHE A 264 -22.35 1.42 2.99
CA PHE A 264 -23.61 1.30 2.27
C PHE A 264 -24.53 2.48 2.57
N PRO A 265 -25.31 2.99 1.58
CA PRO A 265 -26.32 3.99 1.85
C PRO A 265 -27.28 3.52 2.96
N ASN A 266 -27.47 4.33 4.01
CA ASN A 266 -28.29 4.02 5.19
C ASN A 266 -27.90 2.71 5.92
N ASP A 267 -26.64 2.29 5.82
CA ASP A 267 -26.12 1.03 6.35
C ASP A 267 -26.89 -0.22 5.86
N ASP A 268 -27.52 -0.12 4.68
CA ASP A 268 -28.27 -1.20 4.05
C ASP A 268 -27.41 -1.96 3.04
N PRO A 269 -26.95 -3.19 3.36
CA PRO A 269 -26.06 -3.96 2.49
C PRO A 269 -26.73 -4.46 1.19
N THR A 270 -28.02 -4.24 1.02
CA THR A 270 -28.72 -4.50 -0.25
C THR A 270 -28.55 -3.37 -1.27
N GLN A 271 -28.08 -2.22 -0.83
CA GLN A 271 -27.83 -1.07 -1.68
C GLN A 271 -26.39 -1.08 -2.22
N LYS A 272 -26.20 -0.46 -3.38
CA LYS A 272 -24.86 -0.33 -3.96
C LYS A 272 -24.02 0.66 -3.15
N PRO A 273 -22.77 0.30 -2.78
CA PRO A 273 -21.90 1.20 -2.04
C PRO A 273 -21.51 2.43 -2.86
N LEU A 274 -21.23 3.53 -2.15
CA LEU A 274 -20.79 4.78 -2.74
C LEU A 274 -19.31 5.02 -2.39
N SER A 275 -18.52 5.29 -3.41
CA SER A 275 -17.09 5.56 -3.24
C SER A 275 -16.85 7.06 -3.06
N ASN A 276 -16.37 7.47 -1.89
CA ASN A 276 -16.07 8.86 -1.55
C ASN A 276 -14.58 9.09 -1.19
N TRP A 277 -13.71 8.09 -1.42
CA TRP A 277 -12.26 8.15 -1.11
C TRP A 277 -11.36 8.17 -2.35
N ARG A 278 -11.87 7.84 -3.54
CA ARG A 278 -11.04 7.63 -4.75
C ARG A 278 -10.15 8.82 -5.11
N ALA A 279 -10.68 10.04 -5.03
CA ALA A 279 -9.94 11.24 -5.39
C ALA A 279 -8.79 11.50 -4.42
N ALA A 280 -9.07 11.46 -3.10
CA ALA A 280 -8.06 11.64 -2.07
C ALA A 280 -6.98 10.53 -2.13
N ALA A 281 -7.41 9.27 -2.30
CA ALA A 281 -6.50 8.15 -2.49
C ALA A 281 -5.58 8.36 -3.71
N GLN A 282 -6.12 8.80 -4.84
CA GLN A 282 -5.32 9.07 -6.04
C GLN A 282 -4.30 10.16 -5.79
N LEU A 283 -4.68 11.26 -5.13
CA LEU A 283 -3.77 12.34 -4.78
C LEU A 283 -2.67 11.86 -3.82
N LEU A 284 -3.01 11.03 -2.84
CA LEU A 284 -2.04 10.47 -1.89
C LEU A 284 -0.91 9.73 -2.60
N TYR A 285 -1.25 8.79 -3.51
CA TYR A 285 -0.24 8.06 -4.29
C TYR A 285 0.52 8.97 -5.26
N THR A 286 -0.17 9.89 -5.94
CA THR A 286 0.47 10.84 -6.86
C THR A 286 1.44 11.79 -6.13
N ASN A 287 1.06 12.27 -4.94
CA ASN A 287 1.91 13.12 -4.12
C ASN A 287 3.14 12.36 -3.61
N TRP A 288 2.96 11.10 -3.14
CA TRP A 288 4.09 10.27 -2.75
C TRP A 288 5.06 10.07 -3.93
N LEU A 289 4.57 9.65 -5.10
CA LEU A 289 5.40 9.47 -6.30
C LEU A 289 6.11 10.77 -6.70
N ASN A 290 5.42 11.91 -6.66
CA ASN A 290 5.98 13.17 -7.14
C ASN A 290 6.98 13.77 -6.16
N TYR A 291 6.63 13.88 -4.87
CA TYR A 291 7.43 14.65 -3.91
C TYR A 291 8.48 13.81 -3.18
N TYR A 292 8.22 12.53 -2.97
CA TYR A 292 9.06 11.67 -2.13
C TYR A 292 9.76 10.55 -2.89
N VAL A 293 9.35 10.30 -4.14
CA VAL A 293 10.02 9.37 -5.03
C VAL A 293 10.76 10.14 -6.12
N TYR A 294 10.04 10.86 -7.00
CA TYR A 294 10.63 11.52 -8.16
C TYR A 294 11.53 12.71 -7.81
N GLN A 295 11.04 13.66 -6.99
CA GLN A 295 11.79 14.88 -6.69
C GLN A 295 12.91 14.66 -5.65
N ALA A 296 12.78 13.66 -4.79
CA ALA A 296 13.71 13.42 -3.71
C ALA A 296 14.83 12.43 -4.09
N THR A 297 14.54 11.46 -4.98
CA THR A 297 15.55 10.46 -5.37
C THR A 297 16.62 11.08 -6.28
N PRO A 298 17.91 10.83 -6.02
CA PRO A 298 19.00 11.23 -6.91
C PRO A 298 18.84 10.65 -8.31
N TYR A 299 19.23 11.40 -9.33
CA TYR A 299 19.13 10.97 -10.73
C TYR A 299 19.87 9.64 -10.99
N ASP A 300 21.05 9.48 -10.40
CA ASP A 300 21.86 8.26 -10.48
C ASP A 300 21.74 7.44 -9.17
N ILE A 301 20.61 6.75 -9.04
CA ILE A 301 20.31 5.95 -7.86
C ILE A 301 21.26 4.76 -7.68
N ASP A 302 21.82 4.23 -8.77
CA ASP A 302 22.68 3.05 -8.74
C ASP A 302 24.06 3.36 -8.11
N ASN A 303 24.48 4.63 -8.11
CA ASN A 303 25.75 5.11 -7.55
C ASN A 303 25.57 6.00 -6.30
N THR A 304 24.38 6.04 -5.71
CA THR A 304 24.09 6.87 -4.55
C THR A 304 24.11 6.03 -3.27
N ASP A 305 24.83 6.47 -2.24
CA ASP A 305 24.71 5.93 -0.90
C ASP A 305 23.38 6.40 -0.30
N LEU A 306 22.56 5.44 0.13
CA LEU A 306 21.23 5.68 0.73
C LEU A 306 21.26 5.55 2.26
N GLU A 307 22.46 5.75 2.90
CA GLU A 307 22.62 5.74 4.36
C GLU A 307 21.91 6.90 5.06
#